data_e2ad160a9ce4e2f9960b838555bf0883
#
_entry.id   e2ad160a9ce4e2f9960b838555bf0883
#
_cell.length_a   1.000
_cell.length_b   1.000
_cell.length_c   1.000
_cell.angle_alpha   90.00
_cell.angle_beta   90.00
_cell.angle_gamma   90.00
#
_symmetry.space_group_name_H-M   'P 1'
#
loop_
_entity.id
_entity.type
_entity.pdbx_description
1 polymer ?
#
loop_
_entity_poly.entity_id
_entity_poly.type
_entity_poly.pdbx_seq_one_letter_code
_entity_poly.pdbx_strand_id
1 'polypeptide(L)'
;VRILKERVWNELSKNVAVMPVSTKIQDTILIIKIKDDIFINLNDAGPMSHRFIKKVVKNYKRKFLLSISGWGDADMINFYDKENNFIEPLAAKKHPVGDYLSLIAKLFSANYVIPFSSFHEYQREDSIWANRYVTPMEEYKNGIHHDITFVEPFAFINSEKDGDISSLPLKKKKLVIKKSCEFKDNWNDVLEVDDKKIVKEYFDKFEELQDKVGFINFV
;
A
#
# COMPACT_ATOMS: atom_id res chain seq x y z
N VAL A 1 3.22 24.20 11.37
CA VAL A 1 3.43 23.10 10.39
C VAL A 1 4.75 23.35 9.68
N ARG A 2 5.63 22.35 9.67
CA ARG A 2 6.91 22.40 8.94
C ARG A 2 6.76 21.67 7.62
N ILE A 3 7.04 22.33 6.51
CA ILE A 3 7.08 21.71 5.19
C ILE A 3 8.42 21.01 5.02
N LEU A 4 8.41 19.72 4.67
CA LEU A 4 9.62 18.96 4.40
C LEU A 4 10.13 19.27 2.99
N LYS A 5 11.44 19.43 2.86
CA LYS A 5 12.08 19.62 1.53
C LYS A 5 12.23 18.26 0.85
N GLU A 6 11.81 18.20 -0.41
CA GLU A 6 11.91 16.99 -1.23
C GLU A 6 13.36 16.63 -1.56
N ARG A 7 13.67 15.33 -1.58
CA ARG A 7 14.97 14.74 -1.95
C ARG A 7 16.16 15.23 -1.14
N VAL A 8 15.91 15.79 0.02
CA VAL A 8 16.94 16.14 1.00
C VAL A 8 16.60 15.59 2.37
N TRP A 9 17.60 15.32 3.18
CA TRP A 9 17.39 14.89 4.55
C TRP A 9 16.87 16.06 5.39
N ASN A 10 15.72 15.82 5.99
CA ASN A 10 15.11 16.73 6.96
C ASN A 10 15.30 16.12 8.34
N GLU A 11 16.19 16.70 9.13
CA GLU A 11 16.46 16.25 10.50
C GLU A 11 15.26 16.51 11.39
N LEU A 12 14.75 15.46 12.04
CA LEU A 12 13.67 15.53 13.03
C LEU A 12 14.23 15.50 14.46
N SER A 13 15.33 14.77 14.65
CA SER A 13 16.08 14.69 15.90
C SER A 13 17.53 14.28 15.61
N LYS A 14 18.37 14.21 16.64
CA LYS A 14 19.75 13.72 16.51
C LYS A 14 19.88 12.37 15.82
N ASN A 15 18.89 11.50 15.97
CA ASN A 15 18.95 10.12 15.49
C ASN A 15 17.94 9.81 14.39
N VAL A 16 17.07 10.75 14.04
CA VAL A 16 15.99 10.52 13.08
C VAL A 16 15.98 11.60 12.02
N ALA A 17 16.04 11.20 10.78
CA ALA A 17 15.85 12.10 9.63
C ALA A 17 14.89 11.45 8.62
N VAL A 18 14.21 12.26 7.85
CA VAL A 18 13.28 11.83 6.82
C VAL A 18 13.57 12.50 5.49
N MET A 19 13.30 11.79 4.41
CA MET A 19 13.43 12.32 3.04
C MET A 19 12.18 11.92 2.24
N PRO A 20 11.30 12.85 1.90
CA PRO A 20 10.23 12.61 0.95
C PRO A 20 10.80 12.58 -0.47
N VAL A 21 10.32 11.65 -1.28
CA VAL A 21 10.67 11.49 -2.69
C VAL A 21 9.41 11.35 -3.50
N SER A 22 8.97 12.42 -4.12
CA SER A 22 7.76 12.42 -4.94
C SER A 22 7.92 11.52 -6.16
N THR A 23 6.86 10.85 -6.51
CA THR A 23 6.73 10.06 -7.73
C THR A 23 6.08 10.89 -8.84
N LYS A 24 6.05 10.36 -10.05
CA LYS A 24 5.36 11.04 -11.17
C LYS A 24 3.83 10.97 -11.09
N ILE A 25 3.29 10.15 -10.20
CA ILE A 25 1.86 9.86 -10.06
C ILE A 25 1.31 10.35 -8.72
N GLN A 26 1.60 11.57 -8.32
CA GLN A 26 1.07 12.24 -7.13
C GLN A 26 1.42 11.61 -5.76
N ASP A 27 2.03 10.43 -5.72
CA ASP A 27 2.44 9.79 -4.49
C ASP A 27 3.84 10.16 -4.03
N THR A 28 4.14 9.89 -2.78
CA THR A 28 5.43 10.19 -2.18
C THR A 28 5.97 8.98 -1.42
N ILE A 29 7.16 8.55 -1.80
CA ILE A 29 7.94 7.56 -1.04
C ILE A 29 8.58 8.31 0.13
N LEU A 30 8.45 7.77 1.33
CA LEU A 30 9.10 8.32 2.51
C LEU A 30 10.29 7.45 2.92
N ILE A 31 11.48 8.03 2.87
CA ILE A 31 12.68 7.38 3.40
C ILE A 31 12.90 7.89 4.82
N ILE A 32 13.04 6.99 5.77
CA ILE A 32 13.26 7.31 7.18
C ILE A 32 14.61 6.73 7.58
N LYS A 33 15.48 7.58 8.07
CA LYS A 33 16.75 7.19 8.69
C LYS A 33 16.57 7.19 10.20
N ILE A 34 16.89 6.08 10.84
CA ILE A 34 16.95 5.95 12.29
C ILE A 34 18.32 5.38 12.64
N LYS A 35 19.22 6.23 13.14
CA LYS A 35 20.63 5.86 13.34
C LYS A 35 21.25 5.32 12.02
N ASP A 36 21.64 4.04 12.01
CA ASP A 36 22.24 3.38 10.84
C ASP A 36 21.24 2.56 10.01
N ASP A 37 19.99 2.54 10.41
CA ASP A 37 18.91 1.85 9.70
C ASP A 37 18.18 2.76 8.72
N ILE A 38 17.76 2.19 7.61
CA ILE A 38 16.93 2.86 6.61
C ILE A 38 15.61 2.13 6.45
N PHE A 39 14.53 2.88 6.50
CA PHE A 39 13.18 2.42 6.19
C PHE A 39 12.71 3.13 4.93
N ILE A 40 12.33 2.36 3.92
CA ILE A 40 11.82 2.85 2.64
C ILE A 40 10.33 2.53 2.62
N ASN A 41 9.51 3.51 2.92
CA ASN A 41 8.07 3.35 2.93
C ASN A 41 7.51 3.73 1.56
N LEU A 42 7.11 2.74 0.79
CA LEU A 42 6.47 2.94 -0.50
C LEU A 42 4.98 3.23 -0.36
N ASN A 43 4.34 2.64 0.67
CA ASN A 43 2.89 2.54 0.71
C ASN A 43 2.38 2.04 -0.66
N ASP A 44 1.63 2.83 -1.39
CA ASP A 44 1.10 2.56 -2.74
C ASP A 44 1.84 3.30 -3.87
N ALA A 45 2.92 4.01 -3.54
CA ALA A 45 3.69 4.81 -4.50
C ALA A 45 4.40 4.00 -5.62
N GLY A 46 4.40 2.68 -5.51
CA GLY A 46 5.04 1.80 -6.48
C GLY A 46 6.57 1.93 -6.54
N PRO A 47 7.25 1.26 -7.48
CA PRO A 47 8.70 1.18 -7.53
C PRO A 47 9.39 2.38 -8.22
N MET A 48 8.71 3.50 -8.32
CA MET A 48 9.27 4.69 -8.96
C MET A 48 10.44 5.26 -8.17
N SER A 49 11.27 6.06 -8.83
CA SER A 49 12.45 6.70 -8.22
C SER A 49 13.48 5.73 -7.60
N HIS A 50 13.35 4.40 -7.81
CA HIS A 50 14.24 3.39 -7.22
C HIS A 50 15.73 3.68 -7.49
N ARG A 51 16.11 4.16 -8.68
CA ARG A 51 17.51 4.47 -9.02
C ARG A 51 18.10 5.56 -8.13
N PHE A 52 17.31 6.60 -7.83
CA PHE A 52 17.72 7.66 -6.93
C PHE A 52 17.83 7.12 -5.50
N ILE A 53 16.80 6.45 -5.02
CA ILE A 53 16.74 5.90 -3.66
C ILE A 53 17.88 4.91 -3.43
N LYS A 54 18.15 4.02 -4.38
CA LYS A 54 19.28 3.07 -4.32
C LYS A 54 20.62 3.77 -4.10
N LYS A 55 20.86 4.92 -4.75
CA LYS A 55 22.08 5.71 -4.52
C LYS A 55 22.12 6.30 -3.10
N VAL A 56 20.98 6.82 -2.62
CA VAL A 56 20.86 7.42 -1.29
C VAL A 56 21.12 6.41 -0.18
N VAL A 57 20.57 5.18 -0.34
CA VAL A 57 20.64 4.15 0.70
C VAL A 57 21.84 3.21 0.58
N LYS A 58 22.73 3.43 -0.39
CA LYS A 58 23.84 2.52 -0.74
C LYS A 58 24.71 2.09 0.45
N ASN A 59 25.04 3.01 1.32
CA ASN A 59 26.01 2.78 2.40
C ASN A 59 25.40 2.24 3.70
N TYR A 60 24.08 2.10 3.74
CA TYR A 60 23.41 1.55 4.92
C TYR A 60 23.37 0.02 4.85
N LYS A 61 23.62 -0.63 5.99
CA LYS A 61 23.62 -2.10 6.07
C LYS A 61 22.22 -2.67 6.18
N ARG A 62 21.40 -2.12 7.06
CA ARG A 62 20.03 -2.58 7.29
C ARG A 62 19.05 -1.66 6.54
N LYS A 63 18.39 -2.20 5.55
CA LYS A 63 17.45 -1.51 4.69
C LYS A 63 16.13 -2.24 4.68
N PHE A 64 15.12 -1.63 5.25
CA PHE A 64 13.77 -2.15 5.40
C PHE A 64 12.87 -1.54 4.33
N LEU A 65 12.22 -2.39 3.56
CA LEU A 65 11.23 -1.97 2.59
C LEU A 65 9.84 -2.21 3.18
N LEU A 66 9.04 -1.16 3.29
CA LEU A 66 7.62 -1.23 3.62
C LEU A 66 6.83 -1.06 2.32
N SER A 67 6.14 -2.09 1.90
CA SER A 67 5.39 -2.10 0.65
C SER A 67 4.01 -2.68 0.86
N ILE A 68 3.04 -2.11 0.19
CA ILE A 68 1.74 -2.76 0.01
C ILE A 68 1.98 -4.13 -0.61
N SER A 69 1.36 -5.13 -0.03
CA SER A 69 1.59 -6.50 -0.40
C SER A 69 0.32 -7.34 -0.45
N GLY A 70 -0.82 -6.74 -0.22
CA GLY A 70 -2.10 -7.42 -0.39
C GLY A 70 -2.60 -7.30 -1.82
N TRP A 71 -3.13 -8.37 -2.37
CA TRP A 71 -3.85 -8.32 -3.63
C TRP A 71 -5.33 -7.95 -3.44
N GLY A 72 -5.78 -7.89 -2.18
CA GLY A 72 -7.19 -7.86 -1.84
C GLY A 72 -7.95 -6.64 -2.35
N ASP A 73 -7.45 -5.44 -2.08
CA ASP A 73 -8.30 -4.26 -2.14
C ASP A 73 -8.50 -3.69 -3.53
N ALA A 74 -7.43 -3.53 -4.28
CA ALA A 74 -7.50 -2.94 -5.61
C ALA A 74 -8.28 -3.82 -6.60
N ASP A 75 -8.20 -5.15 -6.42
CA ASP A 75 -8.87 -6.10 -7.30
C ASP A 75 -10.35 -6.28 -6.96
N MET A 76 -10.78 -5.88 -5.78
CA MET A 76 -12.17 -5.99 -5.35
C MET A 76 -13.12 -4.99 -6.01
N ILE A 77 -12.61 -3.95 -6.60
CA ILE A 77 -13.41 -2.93 -7.29
C ILE A 77 -14.18 -3.51 -8.50
N ASN A 78 -13.68 -4.60 -9.07
CA ASN A 78 -14.20 -5.18 -10.31
C ASN A 78 -14.77 -6.58 -10.14
N PHE A 79 -15.46 -6.84 -9.04
CA PHE A 79 -16.05 -8.17 -8.81
C PHE A 79 -17.23 -8.52 -9.72
N TYR A 80 -17.83 -7.52 -10.34
CA TYR A 80 -18.97 -7.72 -11.24
C TYR A 80 -18.77 -6.91 -12.51
N ASP A 81 -19.06 -7.54 -13.64
CA ASP A 81 -19.10 -6.85 -14.93
C ASP A 81 -20.39 -6.01 -15.07
N LYS A 82 -20.49 -5.32 -16.20
CA LYS A 82 -21.67 -4.48 -16.51
C LYS A 82 -22.96 -5.28 -16.70
N GLU A 83 -22.87 -6.58 -16.96
CA GLU A 83 -23.97 -7.53 -17.04
C GLU A 83 -24.27 -8.19 -15.68
N ASN A 84 -23.62 -7.73 -14.60
CA ASN A 84 -23.73 -8.23 -13.24
C ASN A 84 -23.26 -9.70 -13.07
N ASN A 85 -22.37 -10.17 -13.94
CA ASN A 85 -21.69 -11.45 -13.74
C ASN A 85 -20.53 -11.29 -12.79
N PHE A 86 -20.33 -12.26 -11.91
CA PHE A 86 -19.20 -12.24 -10.98
C PHE A 86 -17.87 -12.44 -11.75
N ILE A 87 -16.95 -11.52 -11.53
CA ILE A 87 -15.57 -11.60 -12.03
C ILE A 87 -14.68 -12.08 -10.87
N GLU A 88 -14.02 -13.22 -11.06
CA GLU A 88 -13.05 -13.65 -10.06
C GLU A 88 -11.89 -12.67 -9.98
N PRO A 89 -11.54 -12.18 -8.77
CA PRO A 89 -10.45 -11.21 -8.61
C PRO A 89 -9.14 -11.73 -9.18
N LEU A 90 -8.41 -10.87 -9.88
CA LEU A 90 -7.07 -11.19 -10.40
C LEU A 90 -6.15 -11.71 -9.30
N ALA A 91 -6.32 -11.16 -8.12
CA ALA A 91 -5.72 -11.64 -6.91
C ALA A 91 -5.90 -13.14 -6.67
N ALA A 92 -6.99 -13.77 -6.99
CA ALA A 92 -7.18 -15.21 -6.85
C ALA A 92 -6.37 -16.06 -7.84
N LYS A 93 -5.77 -15.48 -8.87
CA LYS A 93 -5.12 -16.21 -9.99
C LYS A 93 -3.60 -16.35 -9.90
N LYS A 94 -2.95 -16.25 -8.90
CA LYS A 94 -1.72 -15.64 -8.50
C LYS A 94 -0.35 -16.18 -8.70
N HIS A 95 0.52 -15.16 -8.77
CA HIS A 95 1.90 -15.32 -8.32
C HIS A 95 1.99 -15.15 -6.79
N PRO A 96 2.89 -15.85 -6.08
CA PRO A 96 3.11 -15.63 -4.66
C PRO A 96 3.43 -14.16 -4.37
N VAL A 97 2.80 -13.60 -3.35
CA VAL A 97 3.05 -12.20 -2.93
C VAL A 97 4.52 -11.96 -2.62
N GLY A 98 5.18 -12.95 -2.02
CA GLY A 98 6.60 -12.88 -1.67
C GLY A 98 7.53 -12.71 -2.87
N ASP A 99 7.19 -13.25 -4.04
CA ASP A 99 7.96 -13.02 -5.27
C ASP A 99 7.92 -11.54 -5.66
N TYR A 100 6.75 -10.93 -5.62
CA TYR A 100 6.60 -9.50 -5.89
C TYR A 100 7.37 -8.66 -4.88
N LEU A 101 7.23 -8.95 -3.59
CA LEU A 101 7.96 -8.26 -2.53
C LEU A 101 9.48 -8.39 -2.71
N SER A 102 9.95 -9.57 -3.09
CA SER A 102 11.37 -9.83 -3.38
C SER A 102 11.87 -9.03 -4.57
N LEU A 103 11.07 -8.96 -5.63
CA LEU A 103 11.39 -8.14 -6.80
C LEU A 103 11.55 -6.66 -6.43
N ILE A 104 10.59 -6.11 -5.70
CA ILE A 104 10.63 -4.71 -5.28
C ILE A 104 11.81 -4.48 -4.33
N ALA A 105 12.06 -5.34 -3.36
CA ALA A 105 13.19 -5.23 -2.45
C ALA A 105 14.53 -5.16 -3.21
N LYS A 106 14.72 -5.99 -4.23
CA LYS A 106 15.91 -5.96 -5.09
C LYS A 106 16.06 -4.63 -5.86
N LEU A 107 14.96 -4.07 -6.34
CA LEU A 107 14.98 -2.76 -7.01
C LEU A 107 15.50 -1.65 -6.09
N PHE A 108 15.17 -1.68 -4.81
CA PHE A 108 15.61 -0.71 -3.81
C PHE A 108 16.90 -1.12 -3.09
N SER A 109 17.45 -2.29 -3.36
CA SER A 109 18.56 -2.90 -2.61
C SER A 109 18.26 -3.06 -1.12
N ALA A 110 17.00 -3.29 -0.78
CA ALA A 110 16.58 -3.61 0.56
C ALA A 110 16.87 -5.08 0.86
N ASN A 111 17.25 -5.37 2.09
CA ASN A 111 17.54 -6.72 2.58
C ASN A 111 16.51 -7.21 3.61
N TYR A 112 15.58 -6.35 3.99
CA TYR A 112 14.43 -6.67 4.82
C TYR A 112 13.15 -6.18 4.14
N VAL A 113 12.10 -6.96 4.22
CA VAL A 113 10.77 -6.63 3.71
C VAL A 113 9.77 -6.72 4.83
N ILE A 114 8.97 -5.68 4.99
CA ILE A 114 7.86 -5.61 5.92
C ILE A 114 6.59 -5.42 5.10
N PRO A 115 5.66 -6.37 5.08
CA PRO A 115 4.34 -6.11 4.53
C PRO A 115 3.70 -4.92 5.24
N PHE A 116 3.18 -3.99 4.47
CA PHE A 116 2.64 -2.75 4.99
C PHE A 116 1.30 -2.47 4.34
N SER A 117 0.29 -2.10 5.17
CA SER A 117 -1.08 -1.90 4.68
C SER A 117 -1.80 -3.20 4.27
N SER A 118 -3.07 -3.12 3.91
CA SER A 118 -3.90 -4.23 3.40
C SER A 118 -4.15 -5.39 4.37
N PHE A 119 -4.08 -5.15 5.67
CA PHE A 119 -4.40 -6.15 6.71
C PHE A 119 -5.80 -5.95 7.30
N HIS A 120 -6.76 -5.60 6.47
CA HIS A 120 -8.13 -5.40 6.91
C HIS A 120 -8.94 -6.69 6.81
N GLU A 121 -10.01 -6.72 7.59
CA GLU A 121 -11.05 -7.73 7.50
C GLU A 121 -12.39 -7.01 7.33
N TYR A 122 -13.17 -7.45 6.36
CA TYR A 122 -14.52 -6.93 6.15
C TYR A 122 -15.43 -7.41 7.26
N GLN A 123 -16.12 -6.49 7.92
CA GLN A 123 -17.02 -6.77 9.04
C GLN A 123 -18.49 -6.62 8.68
N ARG A 124 -18.76 -5.96 7.58
CA ARG A 124 -20.10 -5.64 7.15
C ARG A 124 -20.76 -6.89 6.54
N GLU A 125 -22.00 -7.19 6.93
CA GLU A 125 -22.70 -8.42 6.54
C GLU A 125 -22.79 -8.63 5.02
N ASP A 126 -22.92 -7.56 4.25
CA ASP A 126 -22.99 -7.57 2.79
C ASP A 126 -21.62 -7.66 2.09
N SER A 127 -20.53 -7.49 2.82
CA SER A 127 -19.17 -7.49 2.28
C SER A 127 -18.28 -8.59 2.87
N ILE A 128 -18.76 -9.30 3.89
CA ILE A 128 -17.97 -10.35 4.59
C ILE A 128 -17.46 -11.45 3.65
N TRP A 129 -18.18 -11.70 2.57
CA TRP A 129 -17.80 -12.67 1.55
C TRP A 129 -16.45 -12.34 0.88
N ALA A 130 -16.06 -11.07 0.86
CA ALA A 130 -14.80 -10.63 0.27
C ALA A 130 -13.58 -11.05 1.10
N ASN A 131 -13.74 -11.40 2.39
CA ASN A 131 -12.63 -11.88 3.22
C ASN A 131 -11.95 -13.14 2.66
N ARG A 132 -12.63 -13.94 1.84
CA ARG A 132 -12.05 -15.11 1.17
C ARG A 132 -10.96 -14.75 0.15
N TYR A 133 -10.90 -13.48 -0.26
CA TYR A 133 -9.92 -12.98 -1.22
C TYR A 133 -8.80 -12.16 -0.57
N VAL A 134 -8.89 -11.91 0.73
CA VAL A 134 -7.81 -11.28 1.48
C VAL A 134 -6.63 -12.25 1.56
N THR A 135 -5.45 -11.79 1.22
CA THR A 135 -4.23 -12.62 1.29
C THR A 135 -3.93 -12.98 2.75
N PRO A 136 -3.94 -14.26 3.12
CA PRO A 136 -3.60 -14.66 4.47
C PRO A 136 -2.13 -14.37 4.78
N MET A 137 -1.83 -14.05 6.05
CA MET A 137 -0.48 -13.65 6.47
C MET A 137 0.59 -14.70 6.15
N GLU A 138 0.20 -15.96 6.22
CA GLU A 138 1.08 -17.09 5.94
C GLU A 138 1.56 -17.08 4.48
N GLU A 139 0.73 -16.60 3.58
CA GLU A 139 1.06 -16.54 2.15
C GLU A 139 2.04 -15.43 1.79
N TYR A 140 2.18 -14.42 2.64
CA TYR A 140 3.14 -13.33 2.39
C TYR A 140 4.59 -13.80 2.37
N LYS A 141 4.90 -14.91 3.03
CA LYS A 141 6.24 -15.51 3.07
C LYS A 141 6.54 -16.35 1.82
N ASN A 142 5.51 -16.80 1.11
CA ASN A 142 5.67 -17.62 -0.08
C ASN A 142 6.33 -16.81 -1.20
N GLY A 143 7.42 -17.34 -1.75
CA GLY A 143 8.19 -16.69 -2.82
C GLY A 143 9.20 -15.64 -2.33
N ILE A 144 9.36 -15.43 -1.03
CA ILE A 144 10.46 -14.59 -0.52
C ILE A 144 11.79 -15.21 -0.89
N HIS A 145 12.63 -14.45 -1.58
CA HIS A 145 13.95 -14.88 -1.99
C HIS A 145 14.89 -15.03 -0.78
N HIS A 146 15.78 -16.02 -0.81
CA HIS A 146 16.64 -16.39 0.32
C HIS A 146 17.60 -15.30 0.83
N ASP A 147 17.91 -14.31 -0.01
CA ASP A 147 18.75 -13.15 0.34
C ASP A 147 17.98 -12.00 0.98
N ILE A 148 16.65 -12.15 1.14
CA ILE A 148 15.76 -11.15 1.71
C ILE A 148 15.13 -11.71 2.99
N THR A 149 15.23 -10.95 4.06
CA THR A 149 14.59 -11.30 5.33
C THR A 149 13.16 -10.75 5.36
N PHE A 150 12.20 -11.65 5.50
CA PHE A 150 10.82 -11.27 5.77
C PHE A 150 10.68 -10.88 7.25
N VAL A 151 10.17 -9.70 7.50
CA VAL A 151 9.83 -9.19 8.83
C VAL A 151 8.33 -9.11 8.94
N GLU A 152 7.76 -9.70 9.95
CA GLU A 152 6.32 -9.64 10.17
C GLU A 152 5.85 -8.20 10.40
N PRO A 153 4.65 -7.83 9.95
CA PRO A 153 4.08 -6.53 10.27
C PRO A 153 3.95 -6.37 11.79
N PHE A 154 4.03 -5.15 12.26
CA PHE A 154 4.01 -4.83 13.69
C PHE A 154 5.20 -5.42 14.49
N ALA A 155 6.35 -5.59 13.84
CA ALA A 155 7.57 -5.97 14.53
C ALA A 155 8.17 -4.80 15.33
N PHE A 156 8.83 -5.13 16.42
CA PHE A 156 9.75 -4.22 17.10
C PHE A 156 11.14 -4.36 16.48
N ILE A 157 11.70 -3.24 16.02
CA ILE A 157 13.03 -3.20 15.40
C ILE A 157 13.91 -2.34 16.29
N ASN A 158 14.92 -2.95 16.91
CA ASN A 158 15.93 -2.22 17.64
C ASN A 158 16.99 -1.66 16.68
N SER A 159 17.11 -0.35 16.61
CA SER A 159 18.10 0.35 15.76
C SER A 159 19.45 0.60 16.44
N GLU A 160 19.75 -0.07 17.55
CA GLU A 160 21.11 -0.15 18.06
C GLU A 160 21.97 -1.03 17.15
N LYS A 161 23.29 -0.89 17.28
CA LYS A 161 24.22 -1.72 16.49
C LYS A 161 23.94 -3.20 16.76
N ASP A 162 23.68 -3.94 15.68
CA ASP A 162 23.32 -5.37 15.72
C ASP A 162 22.00 -5.66 16.50
N GLY A 163 21.11 -4.65 16.56
CA GLY A 163 19.86 -4.74 17.29
C GLY A 163 18.89 -5.77 16.70
N ASP A 164 18.17 -6.43 17.61
CA ASP A 164 17.26 -7.51 17.30
C ASP A 164 15.97 -7.02 16.62
N ILE A 165 15.37 -7.91 15.86
CA ILE A 165 14.02 -7.78 15.33
C ILE A 165 13.15 -8.81 16.04
N SER A 166 12.08 -8.37 16.66
CA SER A 166 11.14 -9.24 17.34
C SER A 166 9.72 -8.98 16.91
N SER A 167 8.95 -10.02 16.69
CA SER A 167 7.54 -9.92 16.39
C SER A 167 6.75 -9.52 17.64
N LEU A 168 5.83 -8.58 17.50
CA LEU A 168 4.89 -8.27 18.55
C LEU A 168 3.74 -9.30 18.53
N PRO A 169 3.30 -9.79 19.69
CA PRO A 169 2.20 -10.74 19.75
C PRO A 169 0.90 -10.06 19.32
N LEU A 170 0.45 -10.38 18.12
CA LEU A 170 -0.84 -9.90 17.62
C LEU A 170 -1.96 -10.70 18.30
N LYS A 171 -2.81 -10.01 19.04
CA LYS A 171 -4.06 -10.60 19.53
C LYS A 171 -5.05 -10.64 18.37
N LYS A 172 -5.31 -11.83 17.81
CA LYS A 172 -6.42 -12.01 16.87
C LYS A 172 -7.72 -11.63 17.59
N LYS A 173 -8.34 -10.55 17.17
CA LYS A 173 -9.70 -10.22 17.60
C LYS A 173 -10.67 -11.14 16.85
N LYS A 174 -11.71 -11.61 17.52
CA LYS A 174 -12.79 -12.32 16.84
C LYS A 174 -13.48 -11.34 15.89
N LEU A 175 -13.64 -11.74 14.64
CA LEU A 175 -14.39 -10.98 13.66
C LEU A 175 -15.83 -10.79 14.16
N VAL A 176 -16.26 -9.55 14.25
CA VAL A 176 -17.63 -9.19 14.65
C VAL A 176 -18.35 -8.71 13.41
N ILE A 177 -19.33 -9.50 12.96
CA ILE A 177 -20.16 -9.13 11.81
C ILE A 177 -21.13 -8.04 12.26
N LYS A 178 -21.19 -6.98 11.50
CA LYS A 178 -22.05 -5.82 11.74
C LYS A 178 -23.07 -5.66 10.62
N LYS A 179 -24.26 -5.25 10.98
CA LYS A 179 -25.30 -4.91 10.00
C LYS A 179 -24.95 -3.64 9.24
N SER A 180 -25.36 -3.55 8.00
CA SER A 180 -25.11 -2.38 7.14
C SER A 180 -25.58 -1.08 7.79
N CYS A 181 -26.72 -1.09 8.47
CA CYS A 181 -27.28 0.08 9.15
C CYS A 181 -26.41 0.61 10.33
N GLU A 182 -25.53 -0.23 10.90
CA GLU A 182 -24.63 0.21 11.97
C GLU A 182 -23.51 1.16 11.48
N PHE A 183 -23.23 1.15 10.16
CA PHE A 183 -22.26 2.04 9.52
C PHE A 183 -22.86 3.40 9.13
N LYS A 184 -24.16 3.59 9.33
CA LYS A 184 -24.92 4.78 8.91
C LYS A 184 -24.91 5.02 7.40
N ASP A 185 -24.52 4.02 6.63
CA ASP A 185 -24.63 4.04 5.19
C ASP A 185 -25.93 3.36 4.79
N ASN A 186 -26.65 3.97 3.88
CA ASN A 186 -27.82 3.36 3.28
C ASN A 186 -27.59 3.17 1.78
N TRP A 187 -27.26 1.98 1.38
CA TRP A 187 -27.01 1.63 -0.02
C TRP A 187 -28.26 1.72 -0.92
N ASN A 188 -29.43 1.82 -0.28
CA ASN A 188 -30.69 2.04 -0.97
C ASN A 188 -31.01 3.53 -1.17
N ASP A 189 -30.17 4.42 -0.64
CA ASP A 189 -30.35 5.84 -0.87
C ASP A 189 -30.19 6.14 -2.35
N VAL A 190 -31.19 6.79 -2.89
CA VAL A 190 -31.20 7.21 -4.28
C VAL A 190 -30.62 8.62 -4.32
N LEU A 191 -29.73 8.87 -5.26
CA LEU A 191 -29.20 10.22 -5.49
C LEU A 191 -30.33 11.20 -5.71
N GLU A 192 -30.34 12.26 -4.92
CA GLU A 192 -31.26 13.38 -5.10
C GLU A 192 -31.02 14.10 -6.44
N VAL A 193 -31.96 14.94 -6.85
CA VAL A 193 -31.86 15.66 -8.12
C VAL A 193 -30.60 16.53 -8.16
N ASP A 194 -30.29 17.19 -7.05
CA ASP A 194 -29.11 18.05 -6.94
C ASP A 194 -27.81 17.25 -6.96
N ASP A 195 -27.77 16.07 -6.31
CA ASP A 195 -26.61 15.17 -6.38
C ASP A 195 -26.35 14.69 -7.80
N LYS A 196 -27.39 14.30 -8.51
CA LYS A 196 -27.31 13.89 -9.93
C LYS A 196 -26.77 15.01 -10.81
N LYS A 197 -27.17 16.26 -10.54
CA LYS A 197 -26.66 17.42 -11.24
C LYS A 197 -25.16 17.63 -10.98
N ILE A 198 -24.73 17.56 -9.71
CA ILE A 198 -23.32 17.70 -9.32
C ILE A 198 -22.47 16.61 -9.99
N VAL A 199 -22.93 15.35 -9.94
CA VAL A 199 -22.25 14.23 -10.58
C VAL A 199 -22.13 14.44 -12.09
N LYS A 200 -23.22 14.88 -12.73
CA LYS A 200 -23.19 15.17 -14.16
C LYS A 200 -22.20 16.29 -14.50
N GLU A 201 -22.25 17.42 -13.78
CA GLU A 201 -21.32 18.54 -13.99
C GLU A 201 -19.85 18.12 -13.79
N TYR A 202 -19.58 17.19 -12.89
CA TYR A 202 -18.24 16.64 -12.71
C TYR A 202 -17.78 15.86 -13.94
N PHE A 203 -18.61 14.98 -14.46
CA PHE A 203 -18.26 14.18 -15.65
C PHE A 203 -18.19 15.04 -16.91
N ASP A 204 -19.07 16.01 -17.08
CA ASP A 204 -19.01 16.96 -18.21
C ASP A 204 -17.65 17.71 -18.23
N LYS A 205 -17.15 18.13 -17.06
CA LYS A 205 -15.81 18.74 -16.94
C LYS A 205 -14.68 17.76 -17.26
N PHE A 206 -14.86 16.50 -16.93
CA PHE A 206 -13.87 15.46 -17.21
C PHE A 206 -13.77 15.19 -18.72
N GLU A 207 -14.91 15.13 -19.42
CA GLU A 207 -14.96 15.02 -20.87
C GLU A 207 -14.29 16.21 -21.55
N GLU A 208 -14.58 17.43 -21.11
CA GLU A 208 -13.89 18.63 -21.63
C GLU A 208 -12.37 18.60 -21.45
N LEU A 209 -11.89 18.02 -20.35
CA LEU A 209 -10.46 17.85 -20.11
C LEU A 209 -9.85 16.78 -21.02
N GLN A 210 -10.54 15.68 -21.27
CA GLN A 210 -10.10 14.64 -22.22
C GLN A 210 -9.97 15.20 -23.62
N ASP A 211 -10.93 16.01 -24.08
CA ASP A 211 -10.88 16.65 -25.39
C ASP A 211 -9.72 17.64 -25.53
N LYS A 212 -9.35 18.34 -24.44
CA LYS A 212 -8.24 19.31 -24.44
C LYS A 212 -6.87 18.66 -24.36
N VAL A 213 -6.74 17.54 -23.69
CA VAL A 213 -5.44 16.91 -23.40
C VAL A 213 -5.10 15.78 -24.40
N GLY A 214 -6.09 15.31 -25.15
CA GLY A 214 -5.97 14.17 -26.04
C GLY A 214 -5.76 12.84 -25.31
N PHE A 215 -6.32 11.79 -25.86
CA PHE A 215 -6.34 10.43 -25.29
C PHE A 215 -4.94 9.78 -25.09
N ILE A 216 -3.89 10.39 -25.58
CA ILE A 216 -2.53 9.80 -25.66
C ILE A 216 -1.77 9.84 -24.31
N ASN A 217 -2.27 10.58 -23.33
CA ASN A 217 -1.55 10.76 -22.05
C ASN A 217 -2.09 9.90 -20.88
N PHE A 218 -3.04 9.00 -21.13
CA PHE A 218 -3.67 8.17 -20.10
C PHE A 218 -3.43 6.67 -20.27
N VAL A 219 -2.47 6.26 -21.09
CA VAL A 219 -2.04 4.85 -21.23
C VAL A 219 -0.64 4.65 -20.67
#